data_88dc350d9d2cd16e1805876b4b011b02
#
_entry.id   88dc350d9d2cd16e1805876b4b011b02
#
_cell.length_a   1.000
_cell.length_b   1.000
_cell.length_c   1.000
_cell.angle_alpha   90.00
_cell.angle_beta   90.00
_cell.angle_gamma   90.00
#
_symmetry.space_group_name_H-M   'P 1'
#
loop_
_entity.id
_entity.type
_entity.pdbx_description
1 polymer ?
#
loop_
_entity_poly.entity_id
_entity_poly.type
_entity_poly.pdbx_seq_one_letter_code
_entity_poly.pdbx_strand_id
1 'polypeptide(L)'
;AGPCSAETEEQVMSTATQLAAKGVKIFRAGIWKPRTKPGGFEGIGVDGLAWLKEVKKETGMYVSTEVATAKHVYECLKAGIDVLWVGARTTANPFAVQEIADALKGVDIPVLVKNPVNPDLELWIGALERINNAGLKRLGAIHRGFSSYDKKLYRNLPQWRIPIELRRRIPELPIF
;
A
#
# COMPACT_ATOMS: atom_id res chain seq x y z
N ALA A 1 5.50 -4.27 -9.03
CA ALA A 1 6.83 -3.62 -8.95
C ALA A 1 6.70 -2.13 -9.20
N GLY A 2 7.78 -1.32 -8.95
CA GLY A 2 7.78 0.12 -9.17
C GLY A 2 8.47 0.91 -8.06
N PRO A 3 8.66 2.23 -8.22
CA PRO A 3 9.42 3.05 -7.31
C PRO A 3 8.73 3.17 -5.94
N CYS A 4 9.51 3.25 -4.88
CA CYS A 4 8.97 3.50 -3.54
C CYS A 4 8.30 4.88 -3.45
N SER A 5 8.86 5.85 -4.16
CA SER A 5 8.39 7.24 -4.23
C SER A 5 8.29 7.67 -5.68
N ALA A 6 7.15 8.22 -6.07
CA ALA A 6 7.02 8.95 -7.32
C ALA A 6 7.55 10.37 -7.11
N GLU A 7 8.61 10.73 -7.82
CA GLU A 7 9.29 12.02 -7.64
C GLU A 7 9.19 12.91 -8.88
N THR A 8 9.27 12.32 -10.07
CA THR A 8 9.05 12.98 -11.34
C THR A 8 8.25 12.10 -12.29
N GLU A 9 7.57 12.71 -13.24
CA GLU A 9 6.84 11.99 -14.29
C GLU A 9 7.77 11.12 -15.12
N GLU A 10 8.93 11.65 -15.52
CA GLU A 10 9.94 10.92 -16.27
C GLU A 10 10.40 9.64 -15.56
N GLN A 11 10.70 9.73 -14.25
CA GLN A 11 11.07 8.57 -13.42
C GLN A 11 9.95 7.52 -13.42
N VAL A 12 8.71 7.94 -13.24
CA VAL A 12 7.54 7.05 -13.18
C VAL A 12 7.34 6.36 -14.52
N MET A 13 7.31 7.10 -15.63
CA MET A 13 7.08 6.57 -16.97
C MET A 13 8.22 5.67 -17.46
N SER A 14 9.47 6.08 -17.28
CA SER A 14 10.64 5.27 -17.64
C SER A 14 10.67 3.94 -16.88
N THR A 15 10.39 3.99 -15.56
CA THR A 15 10.30 2.77 -14.74
C THR A 15 9.15 1.87 -15.19
N ALA A 16 7.99 2.44 -15.48
CA ALA A 16 6.81 1.69 -15.90
C ALA A 16 7.05 0.99 -17.26
N THR A 17 7.61 1.69 -18.24
CA THR A 17 7.93 1.12 -19.54
C THR A 17 8.90 -0.07 -19.44
N GLN A 18 9.96 0.07 -18.65
CA GLN A 18 10.93 -1.01 -18.44
C GLN A 18 10.30 -2.22 -17.74
N LEU A 19 9.43 -2.00 -16.77
CA LEU A 19 8.73 -3.09 -16.06
C LEU A 19 7.70 -3.78 -16.96
N ALA A 20 6.96 -3.03 -17.76
CA ALA A 20 6.02 -3.59 -18.74
C ALA A 20 6.72 -4.50 -19.73
N ALA A 21 7.88 -4.09 -20.26
CA ALA A 21 8.72 -4.89 -21.15
C ALA A 21 9.23 -6.20 -20.50
N LYS A 22 9.26 -6.28 -19.17
CA LYS A 22 9.59 -7.50 -18.41
C LYS A 22 8.35 -8.31 -18.00
N GLY A 23 7.17 -7.96 -18.50
CA GLY A 23 5.92 -8.70 -18.25
C GLY A 23 5.29 -8.43 -16.89
N VAL A 24 5.70 -7.39 -16.17
CA VAL A 24 5.07 -6.98 -14.91
C VAL A 24 3.63 -6.56 -15.20
N LYS A 25 2.69 -6.99 -14.34
CA LYS A 25 1.26 -6.72 -14.52
C LYS A 25 0.72 -5.62 -13.62
N ILE A 26 1.36 -5.38 -12.48
CA ILE A 26 0.94 -4.36 -11.51
C ILE A 26 2.10 -3.41 -11.25
N PHE A 27 1.90 -2.16 -11.62
CA PHE A 27 2.82 -1.06 -11.32
C PHE A 27 2.42 -0.38 -10.01
N ARG A 28 3.39 -0.07 -9.17
CA ARG A 28 3.15 0.68 -7.94
C ARG A 28 4.04 1.90 -7.84
N ALA A 29 3.50 3.01 -7.35
CA ALA A 29 4.30 4.16 -6.94
C ALA A 29 3.65 4.85 -5.74
N GLY A 30 4.45 5.23 -4.75
CA GLY A 30 3.94 5.98 -3.59
C GLY A 30 3.93 7.47 -3.91
N ILE A 31 2.75 8.06 -4.00
CA ILE A 31 2.58 9.50 -4.28
C ILE A 31 2.40 10.32 -3.00
N TRP A 32 1.97 9.70 -1.92
CA TRP A 32 1.95 10.26 -0.56
C TRP A 32 2.97 9.52 0.30
N LYS A 33 3.86 10.25 0.96
CA LYS A 33 4.98 9.68 1.71
C LYS A 33 4.98 10.15 3.16
N PRO A 34 4.39 9.37 4.10
CA PRO A 34 4.45 9.71 5.50
C PRO A 34 5.90 9.63 5.98
N ARG A 35 6.49 10.78 6.31
CA ARG A 35 7.86 10.86 6.82
C ARG A 35 7.88 10.87 8.34
N THR A 36 8.93 10.32 8.92
CA THR A 36 9.12 10.31 10.38
C THR A 36 9.45 11.70 10.91
N LYS A 37 10.16 12.49 10.11
CA LYS A 37 10.53 13.87 10.44
C LYS A 37 9.96 14.81 9.37
N PRO A 38 9.48 16.00 9.76
CA PRO A 38 9.05 17.01 8.79
C PRO A 38 10.26 17.57 8.00
N GLY A 39 9.97 18.27 6.91
CA GLY A 39 10.98 18.93 6.08
C GLY A 39 11.63 18.06 5.01
N GLY A 40 11.25 16.76 4.88
CA GLY A 40 11.61 15.91 3.76
C GLY A 40 10.56 15.92 2.67
N PHE A 41 10.86 15.30 1.51
CA PHE A 41 9.87 15.11 0.44
C PHE A 41 8.73 14.21 0.92
N GLU A 42 7.53 14.76 1.04
CA GLU A 42 6.34 14.06 1.55
C GLU A 42 5.47 13.44 0.43
N GLY A 43 6.00 13.39 -0.77
CA GLY A 43 5.35 12.89 -1.97
C GLY A 43 4.83 14.01 -2.86
N ILE A 44 4.57 13.67 -4.12
CA ILE A 44 4.01 14.60 -5.09
C ILE A 44 2.51 14.87 -4.86
N GLY A 45 1.86 14.00 -4.10
CA GLY A 45 0.43 14.14 -3.82
C GLY A 45 -0.46 13.79 -5.00
N VAL A 46 -1.56 14.52 -5.13
CA VAL A 46 -2.62 14.29 -6.12
C VAL A 46 -2.11 14.35 -7.57
N ASP A 47 -1.11 15.18 -7.84
CA ASP A 47 -0.54 15.32 -9.19
C ASP A 47 0.04 13.99 -9.71
N GLY A 48 0.57 13.17 -8.83
CA GLY A 48 1.06 11.83 -9.17
C GLY A 48 -0.02 10.86 -9.67
N LEU A 49 -1.29 11.12 -9.42
CA LEU A 49 -2.40 10.33 -9.95
C LEU A 49 -2.49 10.45 -11.49
N ALA A 50 -2.19 11.63 -12.03
CA ALA A 50 -2.14 11.83 -13.48
C ALA A 50 -1.07 10.93 -14.12
N TRP A 51 0.10 10.83 -13.50
CA TRP A 51 1.19 9.96 -13.97
C TRP A 51 0.81 8.48 -13.91
N LEU A 52 0.13 8.04 -12.85
CA LEU A 52 -0.35 6.66 -12.73
C LEU A 52 -1.40 6.33 -13.81
N LYS A 53 -2.29 7.30 -14.14
CA LYS A 53 -3.25 7.14 -15.25
C LYS A 53 -2.53 6.97 -16.57
N GLU A 54 -1.50 7.77 -16.84
CA GLU A 54 -0.71 7.66 -18.05
C GLU A 54 0.05 6.34 -18.12
N VAL A 55 0.64 5.86 -17.02
CA VAL A 55 1.23 4.52 -16.94
C VAL A 55 0.23 3.45 -17.37
N LYS A 56 -0.99 3.49 -16.81
CA LYS A 56 -2.04 2.52 -17.15
C LYS A 56 -2.38 2.56 -18.64
N LYS A 57 -2.52 3.75 -19.20
CA LYS A 57 -2.86 3.97 -20.61
C LYS A 57 -1.75 3.46 -21.53
N GLU A 58 -0.50 3.82 -21.27
CA GLU A 58 0.64 3.53 -22.17
C GLU A 58 1.13 2.08 -22.03
N THR A 59 0.96 1.44 -20.89
CA THR A 59 1.53 0.11 -20.63
C THR A 59 0.51 -1.00 -20.47
N GLY A 60 -0.77 -0.68 -20.25
CA GLY A 60 -1.83 -1.63 -19.94
C GLY A 60 -1.67 -2.29 -18.55
N MET A 61 -0.71 -1.88 -17.73
CA MET A 61 -0.55 -2.40 -16.37
C MET A 61 -1.65 -1.88 -15.46
N TYR A 62 -2.06 -2.68 -14.48
CA TYR A 62 -2.80 -2.19 -13.32
C TYR A 62 -1.92 -1.26 -12.49
N VAL A 63 -2.52 -0.20 -11.95
CA VAL A 63 -1.77 0.79 -11.16
C VAL A 63 -2.19 0.78 -9.69
N SER A 64 -1.22 1.01 -8.83
CA SER A 64 -1.42 0.93 -7.38
C SER A 64 -0.69 2.05 -6.65
N THR A 65 -1.30 2.55 -5.56
CA THR A 65 -0.68 3.53 -4.67
C THR A 65 -1.09 3.37 -3.20
N GLU A 66 -0.36 4.03 -2.30
CA GLU A 66 -0.63 4.05 -0.85
C GLU A 66 -1.78 5.00 -0.54
N VAL A 67 -2.66 4.61 0.39
CA VAL A 67 -3.67 5.49 0.99
C VAL A 67 -3.48 5.53 2.50
N ALA A 68 -3.75 6.69 3.10
CA ALA A 68 -3.61 6.92 4.54
C ALA A 68 -4.81 7.66 5.16
N THR A 69 -5.72 8.18 4.35
CA THR A 69 -6.91 8.93 4.76
C THR A 69 -8.08 8.64 3.81
N ALA A 70 -9.31 8.95 4.21
CA ALA A 70 -10.47 8.88 3.33
C ALA A 70 -10.31 9.76 2.08
N LYS A 71 -9.69 10.94 2.22
CA LYS A 71 -9.43 11.84 1.07
C LYS A 71 -8.56 11.13 0.02
N HIS A 72 -7.49 10.43 0.43
CA HIS A 72 -6.65 9.67 -0.51
C HIS A 72 -7.45 8.57 -1.22
N VAL A 73 -8.35 7.89 -0.51
CA VAL A 73 -9.25 6.89 -1.12
C VAL A 73 -10.10 7.52 -2.22
N TYR A 74 -10.81 8.61 -1.92
CA TYR A 74 -11.68 9.28 -2.89
C TYR A 74 -10.93 9.77 -4.13
N GLU A 75 -9.75 10.36 -3.96
CA GLU A 75 -8.92 10.81 -5.10
C GLU A 75 -8.43 9.62 -5.94
N CYS A 76 -8.04 8.51 -5.32
CA CYS A 76 -7.65 7.30 -6.04
C CYS A 76 -8.81 6.69 -6.82
N LEU A 77 -10.00 6.59 -6.23
CA LEU A 77 -11.19 6.06 -6.89
C LEU A 77 -11.59 6.94 -8.08
N LYS A 78 -11.62 8.25 -7.90
CA LYS A 78 -11.87 9.23 -8.97
C LYS A 78 -10.85 9.14 -10.11
N ALA A 79 -9.59 8.85 -9.78
CA ALA A 79 -8.52 8.69 -10.76
C ALA A 79 -8.52 7.31 -11.45
N GLY A 80 -9.33 6.36 -11.01
CA GLY A 80 -9.38 5.00 -11.58
C GLY A 80 -8.16 4.14 -11.25
N ILE A 81 -7.60 4.30 -10.04
CA ILE A 81 -6.55 3.43 -9.50
C ILE A 81 -7.12 2.03 -9.28
N ASP A 82 -6.37 1.00 -9.65
CA ASP A 82 -6.86 -0.38 -9.67
C ASP A 82 -6.66 -1.13 -8.35
N VAL A 83 -5.62 -0.79 -7.59
CA VAL A 83 -5.27 -1.45 -6.32
C VAL A 83 -4.81 -0.41 -5.30
N LEU A 84 -5.33 -0.49 -4.09
CA LEU A 84 -4.88 0.38 -2.99
C LEU A 84 -4.05 -0.41 -2.00
N TRP A 85 -3.09 0.25 -1.33
CA TRP A 85 -2.52 -0.36 -0.13
C TRP A 85 -2.52 0.59 1.05
N VAL A 86 -2.76 0.02 2.22
CA VAL A 86 -2.63 0.71 3.51
C VAL A 86 -1.19 0.61 3.99
N GLY A 87 -0.58 1.76 4.25
CA GLY A 87 0.82 1.83 4.68
C GLY A 87 1.03 1.37 6.13
N ALA A 88 2.26 0.93 6.45
CA ALA A 88 2.58 0.37 7.77
C ALA A 88 2.34 1.33 8.96
N ARG A 89 2.50 2.64 8.76
CA ARG A 89 2.20 3.65 9.79
C ARG A 89 0.71 3.83 9.98
N THR A 90 -0.05 3.76 8.89
CA THR A 90 -1.51 3.83 8.91
C THR A 90 -2.10 2.56 9.52
N THR A 91 -1.58 1.38 9.19
CA THR A 91 -2.00 0.09 9.78
C THR A 91 -1.83 0.08 11.31
N ALA A 92 -0.83 0.80 11.83
CA ALA A 92 -0.62 0.95 13.27
C ALA A 92 -1.66 1.84 13.99
N ASN A 93 -2.58 2.46 13.25
CA ASN A 93 -3.62 3.35 13.78
C ASN A 93 -5.02 2.83 13.42
N PRO A 94 -5.74 2.17 14.36
CA PRO A 94 -7.08 1.63 14.10
C PRO A 94 -8.11 2.66 13.65
N PHE A 95 -8.01 3.92 14.10
CA PHE A 95 -8.92 4.98 13.67
C PHE A 95 -8.70 5.33 12.18
N ALA A 96 -7.45 5.46 11.76
CA ALA A 96 -7.12 5.73 10.36
C ALA A 96 -7.54 4.57 9.44
N VAL A 97 -7.35 3.32 9.89
CA VAL A 97 -7.81 2.14 9.14
C VAL A 97 -9.34 2.13 9.05
N GLN A 98 -10.05 2.47 10.14
CA GLN A 98 -11.51 2.54 10.13
C GLN A 98 -12.02 3.63 9.17
N GLU A 99 -11.40 4.81 9.17
CA GLU A 99 -11.72 5.89 8.23
C GLU A 99 -11.58 5.44 6.77
N ILE A 100 -10.50 4.73 6.44
CA ILE A 100 -10.27 4.15 5.11
C ILE A 100 -11.33 3.08 4.80
N ALA A 101 -11.64 2.19 5.74
CA ALA A 101 -12.66 1.17 5.58
C ALA A 101 -14.04 1.77 5.29
N ASP A 102 -14.41 2.82 6.02
CA ASP A 102 -15.68 3.54 5.82
C ASP A 102 -15.74 4.22 4.44
N ALA A 103 -14.64 4.81 3.98
CA ALA A 103 -14.55 5.42 2.66
C ALA A 103 -14.62 4.38 1.52
N LEU A 104 -14.35 3.12 1.79
CA LEU A 104 -14.37 2.03 0.81
C LEU A 104 -15.70 1.23 0.81
N LYS A 105 -16.65 1.54 1.68
CA LYS A 105 -17.95 0.85 1.71
C LYS A 105 -18.66 0.92 0.35
N GLY A 106 -19.05 -0.25 -0.16
CA GLY A 106 -19.73 -0.36 -1.45
C GLY A 106 -18.82 -0.27 -2.67
N VAL A 107 -17.50 -0.20 -2.47
CA VAL A 107 -16.51 -0.19 -3.56
C VAL A 107 -15.92 -1.59 -3.75
N ASP A 108 -15.81 -2.06 -5.00
CA ASP A 108 -15.13 -3.30 -5.34
C ASP A 108 -13.72 -3.02 -5.87
N ILE A 109 -12.75 -2.89 -4.99
CA ILE A 109 -11.34 -2.67 -5.30
C ILE A 109 -10.45 -3.58 -4.45
N PRO A 110 -9.37 -4.16 -4.99
CA PRO A 110 -8.39 -4.88 -4.17
C PRO A 110 -7.67 -3.94 -3.21
N VAL A 111 -7.52 -4.38 -1.95
CA VAL A 111 -6.80 -3.63 -0.92
C VAL A 111 -5.72 -4.51 -0.30
N LEU A 112 -4.49 -4.01 -0.31
CA LEU A 112 -3.35 -4.66 0.34
C LEU A 112 -3.04 -3.95 1.66
N VAL A 113 -2.84 -4.70 2.73
CA VAL A 113 -2.54 -4.15 4.05
C VAL A 113 -1.12 -4.52 4.46
N LYS A 114 -0.24 -3.53 4.59
CA LYS A 114 1.11 -3.77 5.12
C LYS A 114 1.03 -4.09 6.61
N ASN A 115 1.96 -4.94 7.10
CA ASN A 115 2.11 -5.09 8.54
C ASN A 115 2.38 -3.73 9.22
N PRO A 116 1.93 -3.53 10.47
CA PRO A 116 2.22 -2.32 11.23
C PRO A 116 3.73 -2.15 11.45
N VAL A 117 4.16 -0.96 11.82
CA VAL A 117 5.58 -0.67 12.07
C VAL A 117 6.14 -1.46 13.26
N ASN A 118 5.35 -1.67 14.28
CA ASN A 118 5.64 -2.51 15.44
C ASN A 118 5.28 -3.98 15.18
N PRO A 119 5.94 -4.95 15.85
CA PRO A 119 5.69 -6.38 15.69
C PRO A 119 4.43 -6.83 16.43
N ASP A 120 3.27 -6.46 15.94
CA ASP A 120 1.97 -6.72 16.53
C ASP A 120 1.05 -7.40 15.49
N LEU A 121 0.84 -8.70 15.68
CA LEU A 121 0.02 -9.50 14.80
C LEU A 121 -1.46 -9.16 14.92
N GLU A 122 -1.95 -8.92 16.14
CA GLU A 122 -3.38 -8.62 16.37
C GLU A 122 -3.76 -7.29 15.72
N LEU A 123 -2.87 -6.31 15.76
CA LEU A 123 -3.07 -5.04 15.09
C LEU A 123 -3.12 -5.20 13.56
N TRP A 124 -2.31 -6.11 12.99
CA TRP A 124 -2.36 -6.41 11.56
C TRP A 124 -3.64 -7.13 11.15
N ILE A 125 -4.04 -8.14 11.92
CA ILE A 125 -5.31 -8.87 11.72
C ILE A 125 -6.49 -7.92 11.84
N GLY A 126 -6.53 -7.10 12.91
CA GLY A 126 -7.59 -6.14 13.11
C GLY A 126 -7.74 -5.12 11.98
N ALA A 127 -6.62 -4.71 11.36
CA ALA A 127 -6.67 -3.85 10.17
C ALA A 127 -7.30 -4.57 8.97
N LEU A 128 -6.93 -5.83 8.71
CA LEU A 128 -7.53 -6.66 7.66
C LEU A 128 -9.02 -6.89 7.90
N GLU A 129 -9.41 -7.19 9.13
CA GLU A 129 -10.81 -7.40 9.52
C GLU A 129 -11.66 -6.15 9.32
N ARG A 130 -11.17 -4.95 9.70
CA ARG A 130 -11.89 -3.69 9.47
C ARG A 130 -12.21 -3.48 8.00
N ILE A 131 -11.23 -3.69 7.12
CA ILE A 131 -11.42 -3.57 5.67
C ILE A 131 -12.38 -4.65 5.16
N ASN A 132 -12.24 -5.90 5.61
CA ASN A 132 -13.15 -6.99 5.24
C ASN A 132 -14.60 -6.73 5.68
N ASN A 133 -14.79 -6.21 6.90
CA ASN A 133 -16.11 -5.90 7.46
C ASN A 133 -16.79 -4.73 6.74
N ALA A 134 -16.03 -3.85 6.12
CA ALA A 134 -16.57 -2.82 5.22
C ALA A 134 -17.06 -3.36 3.87
N GLY A 135 -16.89 -4.67 3.61
CA GLY A 135 -17.36 -5.34 2.41
C GLY A 135 -16.29 -5.70 1.39
N LEU A 136 -15.04 -5.31 1.62
CA LEU A 136 -13.92 -5.56 0.70
C LEU A 136 -13.45 -7.02 0.82
N LYS A 137 -13.64 -7.82 -0.23
CA LYS A 137 -13.30 -9.26 -0.22
C LYS A 137 -11.98 -9.57 -0.91
N ARG A 138 -11.48 -8.66 -1.76
CA ARG A 138 -10.19 -8.83 -2.45
C ARG A 138 -9.07 -8.22 -1.62
N LEU A 139 -8.66 -8.94 -0.57
CA LEU A 139 -7.63 -8.50 0.37
C LEU A 139 -6.32 -9.26 0.18
N GLY A 140 -5.23 -8.60 0.53
CA GLY A 140 -3.92 -9.21 0.66
C GLY A 140 -3.09 -8.54 1.73
N ALA A 141 -2.12 -9.25 2.26
CA ALA A 141 -1.18 -8.75 3.25
C ALA A 141 0.19 -8.48 2.62
N ILE A 142 0.88 -7.43 3.05
CA ILE A 142 2.26 -7.15 2.62
C ILE A 142 3.17 -7.20 3.83
N HIS A 143 4.12 -8.13 3.81
CA HIS A 143 5.16 -8.22 4.83
C HIS A 143 6.37 -7.37 4.45
N ARG A 144 6.58 -6.26 5.17
CA ARG A 144 7.73 -5.37 4.99
C ARG A 144 8.80 -5.51 6.09
N GLY A 145 8.56 -6.35 7.07
CA GLY A 145 9.32 -6.40 8.32
C GLY A 145 8.88 -5.31 9.32
N PHE A 146 9.49 -5.32 10.50
CA PHE A 146 9.08 -4.53 11.66
C PHE A 146 10.20 -3.62 12.16
N SER A 147 9.83 -2.50 12.75
CA SER A 147 10.79 -1.58 13.36
C SER A 147 11.44 -2.21 14.59
N SER A 148 12.73 -1.98 14.76
CA SER A 148 13.47 -2.33 15.96
C SER A 148 14.31 -1.13 16.40
N TYR A 149 14.55 -1.02 17.70
CA TYR A 149 15.47 -0.02 18.22
C TYR A 149 16.91 -0.31 17.79
N ASP A 150 17.30 -1.59 17.81
CA ASP A 150 18.61 -2.04 17.31
C ASP A 150 18.56 -2.25 15.79
N LYS A 151 19.15 -1.33 15.04
CA LYS A 151 19.16 -1.30 13.57
C LYS A 151 20.49 -1.76 12.96
N LYS A 152 21.16 -2.76 13.53
CA LYS A 152 22.51 -3.13 13.10
C LYS A 152 22.60 -3.65 11.67
N LEU A 153 21.69 -4.54 11.26
CA LEU A 153 21.75 -5.19 9.96
C LEU A 153 20.58 -4.79 9.05
N TYR A 154 19.37 -4.74 9.57
CA TYR A 154 18.16 -4.46 8.79
C TYR A 154 17.49 -3.17 9.26
N ARG A 155 17.05 -2.36 8.30
CA ARG A 155 16.17 -1.23 8.60
C ARG A 155 14.86 -1.69 9.25
N ASN A 156 14.33 -2.84 8.78
CA ASN A 156 13.14 -3.49 9.31
C ASN A 156 13.47 -4.97 9.50
N LEU A 157 13.33 -5.47 10.72
CA LEU A 157 13.55 -6.89 11.01
C LEU A 157 12.42 -7.73 10.41
N PRO A 158 12.74 -8.82 9.70
CA PRO A 158 11.72 -9.64 9.04
C PRO A 158 10.77 -10.33 10.02
N GLN A 159 11.22 -10.80 11.19
CA GLN A 159 10.42 -11.49 12.21
C GLN A 159 9.40 -12.48 11.61
N TRP A 160 9.92 -13.45 10.86
CA TRP A 160 9.14 -14.38 10.04
C TRP A 160 8.02 -15.11 10.77
N ARG A 161 8.11 -15.25 12.10
CA ARG A 161 7.05 -15.86 12.91
C ARG A 161 5.71 -15.15 12.73
N ILE A 162 5.70 -13.84 12.55
CA ILE A 162 4.47 -13.05 12.45
C ILE A 162 3.71 -13.33 11.14
N PRO A 163 4.32 -13.21 9.95
CA PRO A 163 3.60 -13.57 8.71
C PRO A 163 3.29 -15.07 8.60
N ILE A 164 4.09 -15.95 9.18
CA ILE A 164 3.77 -17.39 9.25
C ILE A 164 2.52 -17.61 10.11
N GLU A 165 2.43 -16.98 11.27
CA GLU A 165 1.26 -17.08 12.14
C GLU A 165 0.02 -16.42 11.52
N LEU A 166 0.18 -15.29 10.79
CA LEU A 166 -0.89 -14.70 10.00
C LEU A 166 -1.44 -15.71 8.97
N ARG A 167 -0.55 -16.38 8.22
CA ARG A 167 -0.94 -17.41 7.25
C ARG A 167 -1.68 -18.57 7.92
N ARG A 168 -1.26 -18.96 9.13
CA ARG A 168 -1.91 -20.05 9.88
C ARG A 168 -3.33 -19.68 10.32
N ARG A 169 -3.54 -18.43 10.73
CA ARG A 169 -4.86 -17.94 11.15
C ARG A 169 -5.81 -17.62 10.01
N ILE A 170 -5.27 -17.14 8.88
CA ILE A 170 -6.04 -16.76 7.69
C ILE A 170 -5.41 -17.45 6.47
N PRO A 171 -5.66 -18.75 6.27
CA PRO A 171 -4.97 -19.55 5.24
C PRO A 171 -5.20 -19.06 3.80
N GLU A 172 -6.37 -18.48 3.51
CA GLU A 172 -6.75 -18.01 2.18
C GLU A 172 -6.21 -16.61 1.82
N LEU A 173 -5.65 -15.88 2.81
CA LEU A 173 -5.14 -14.54 2.59
C LEU A 173 -3.82 -14.57 1.81
N PRO A 174 -3.72 -13.96 0.61
CA PRO A 174 -2.44 -13.79 -0.07
C PRO A 174 -1.49 -12.93 0.77
N ILE A 175 -0.24 -13.40 0.94
CA ILE A 175 0.82 -12.65 1.63
C ILE A 175 1.98 -12.44 0.66
N PHE A 176 2.41 -11.18 0.51
CA PHE A 176 3.45 -10.71 -0.40
C PHE A 176 4.70 -10.26 0.38
#